data_85c17e2df4e4360c60ec4cbf99284957
#
_entry.id   85c17e2df4e4360c60ec4cbf99284957
#
_cell.length_a   1.000
_cell.length_b   1.000
_cell.length_c   1.000
_cell.angle_alpha   90.00
_cell.angle_beta   90.00
_cell.angle_gamma   90.00
#
_symmetry.space_group_name_H-M   'P 1'
#
loop_
_entity.id
_entity.type
_entity.pdbx_description
1 polymer ?
#
loop_
_entity_poly.entity_id
_entity_poly.type
_entity_poly.pdbx_seq_one_letter_code
_entity_poly.pdbx_strand_id
1 'polypeptide(L)'
;MANQSVKNPESIYDFTVKDASGHDVDLSTYKGKVLLILNVASKCGMTNSNYTELNQLYEKYQDQGLEILAFPCNQFGEEEPGSNDQIMEFVCTRFKSEFTIFDKIDVNGEYASPLYTFLKKGKWGIFGDDIQWNFAKFLVDKNGQVVDRYYPTTSPLSLEHDIKKLLGIP
;
A
#
# COMPACT_ATOMS: atom_id res chain seq x y z
N MET A 1 11.77 12.30 13.99
CA MET A 1 10.56 12.74 14.72
C MET A 1 9.84 11.52 15.25
N ALA A 2 9.44 11.58 16.53
CA ALA A 2 8.66 10.48 17.10
C ALA A 2 7.36 10.31 16.31
N ASN A 3 7.08 9.10 15.86
CA ASN A 3 5.78 8.74 15.33
C ASN A 3 4.75 9.01 16.42
N GLN A 4 3.95 10.06 16.24
CA GLN A 4 2.85 10.30 17.14
C GLN A 4 1.84 9.17 16.95
N SER A 5 1.74 8.30 17.95
CA SER A 5 0.72 7.27 17.94
C SER A 5 -0.66 7.96 18.00
N VAL A 6 -1.47 7.73 16.97
CA VAL A 6 -2.86 8.17 16.98
C VAL A 6 -3.60 7.34 18.04
N LYS A 7 -4.23 8.01 19.02
CA LYS A 7 -5.06 7.34 20.02
C LYS A 7 -6.41 6.98 19.38
N ASN A 8 -6.75 5.66 19.41
CA ASN A 8 -8.05 5.15 18.96
C ASN A 8 -8.40 5.57 17.52
N PRO A 9 -7.55 5.27 16.53
CA PRO A 9 -7.88 5.61 15.15
C PRO A 9 -9.13 4.85 14.70
N GLU A 10 -10.01 5.54 14.00
CA GLU A 10 -11.29 4.99 13.51
C GLU A 10 -11.21 4.59 12.04
N SER A 11 -10.31 5.24 11.27
CA SER A 11 -10.11 4.98 9.85
C SER A 11 -8.69 5.30 9.45
N ILE A 12 -8.33 4.96 8.20
CA ILE A 12 -7.01 5.33 7.67
C ILE A 12 -6.84 6.85 7.55
N TYR A 13 -7.93 7.60 7.57
CA TYR A 13 -7.89 9.07 7.45
C TYR A 13 -7.32 9.77 8.68
N ASP A 14 -7.17 9.04 9.79
CA ASP A 14 -6.56 9.56 11.01
C ASP A 14 -5.03 9.57 10.97
N PHE A 15 -4.43 9.10 9.87
CA PHE A 15 -2.98 8.96 9.75
C PHE A 15 -2.38 9.98 8.78
N THR A 16 -1.18 10.45 9.14
CA THR A 16 -0.29 11.21 8.26
C THR A 16 0.96 10.38 8.03
N VAL A 17 1.37 10.24 6.77
CA VAL A 17 2.55 9.50 6.37
C VAL A 17 3.47 10.38 5.53
N LYS A 18 4.71 9.98 5.33
CA LYS A 18 5.63 10.72 4.46
C LYS A 18 5.66 10.11 3.07
N ASP A 19 5.70 10.97 2.05
CA ASP A 19 5.98 10.53 0.69
C ASP A 19 7.48 10.26 0.49
N ALA A 20 7.87 9.81 -0.70
CA ALA A 20 9.26 9.47 -1.00
C ALA A 20 10.20 10.68 -0.95
N SER A 21 9.67 11.90 -1.01
CA SER A 21 10.44 13.14 -0.89
C SER A 21 10.49 13.68 0.53
N GLY A 22 9.88 12.99 1.50
CA GLY A 22 9.86 13.37 2.91
C GLY A 22 8.78 14.37 3.29
N HIS A 23 7.83 14.67 2.41
CA HIS A 23 6.71 15.56 2.71
C HIS A 23 5.60 14.78 3.42
N ASP A 24 4.94 15.45 4.38
CA ASP A 24 3.78 14.88 5.05
C ASP A 24 2.58 14.80 4.12
N VAL A 25 1.91 13.64 4.12
CA VAL A 25 0.67 13.40 3.39
C VAL A 25 -0.40 13.00 4.39
N ASP A 26 -1.40 13.83 4.56
CA ASP A 26 -2.58 13.53 5.36
C ASP A 26 -3.48 12.59 4.55
N LEU A 27 -3.71 11.38 5.06
CA LEU A 27 -4.48 10.38 4.33
C LEU A 27 -5.97 10.73 4.22
N SER A 28 -6.45 11.73 4.97
CA SER A 28 -7.81 12.25 4.77
C SER A 28 -8.02 12.88 3.39
N THR A 29 -6.96 13.21 2.67
CA THR A 29 -7.04 13.66 1.27
C THR A 29 -7.62 12.61 0.33
N TYR A 30 -7.60 11.34 0.74
CA TYR A 30 -8.14 10.23 -0.05
C TYR A 30 -9.59 9.88 0.28
N LYS A 31 -10.30 10.69 1.09
CA LYS A 31 -11.72 10.45 1.39
C LYS A 31 -12.54 10.30 0.10
N GLY A 32 -13.38 9.27 0.08
CA GLY A 32 -14.22 8.99 -1.08
C GLY A 32 -13.54 8.15 -2.17
N LYS A 33 -12.27 7.82 -2.00
CA LYS A 33 -11.53 6.95 -2.92
C LYS A 33 -11.48 5.52 -2.37
N VAL A 34 -11.44 4.56 -3.29
CA VAL A 34 -11.08 3.17 -2.96
C VAL A 34 -9.57 3.07 -3.00
N LEU A 35 -8.97 2.52 -1.95
CA LEU A 35 -7.51 2.45 -1.84
C LEU A 35 -7.04 1.00 -1.88
N LEU A 36 -6.00 0.76 -2.65
CA LEU A 36 -5.21 -0.45 -2.59
C LEU A 36 -3.86 -0.08 -1.95
N ILE A 37 -3.63 -0.54 -0.74
CA ILE A 37 -2.42 -0.23 0.04
C ILE A 37 -1.56 -1.50 0.12
N LEU A 38 -0.29 -1.38 -0.23
CA LEU A 38 0.61 -2.53 -0.24
C LEU A 38 2.05 -2.14 0.08
N ASN A 39 2.79 -3.10 0.62
CA ASN A 39 4.23 -2.99 0.79
C ASN A 39 4.94 -3.53 -0.45
N VAL A 40 5.92 -2.80 -0.93
CA VAL A 40 6.59 -3.10 -2.20
C VAL A 40 8.09 -3.32 -2.05
N ALA A 41 8.68 -3.99 -3.03
CA ALA A 41 10.10 -4.22 -3.13
C ALA A 41 10.57 -4.18 -4.59
N SER A 42 11.82 -3.75 -4.80
CA SER A 42 12.42 -3.61 -6.14
C SER A 42 13.14 -4.86 -6.61
N LYS A 43 13.53 -5.76 -5.70
CA LYS A 43 14.39 -6.92 -6.00
C LYS A 43 13.74 -8.26 -5.67
N CYS A 44 12.42 -8.30 -5.59
CA CYS A 44 11.65 -9.52 -5.37
C CYS A 44 11.32 -10.20 -6.70
N GLY A 45 11.22 -11.53 -6.68
CA GLY A 45 10.75 -12.27 -7.87
C GLY A 45 9.36 -11.88 -8.34
N MET A 46 8.54 -11.31 -7.46
CA MET A 46 7.18 -10.84 -7.78
C MET A 46 7.11 -9.36 -8.20
N THR A 47 8.24 -8.65 -8.24
CA THR A 47 8.26 -7.20 -8.52
C THR A 47 7.69 -6.89 -9.90
N ASN A 48 8.16 -7.56 -10.95
CA ASN A 48 7.71 -7.29 -12.32
C ASN A 48 6.22 -7.51 -12.50
N SER A 49 5.70 -8.64 -12.06
CA SER A 49 4.28 -8.96 -12.24
C SER A 49 3.39 -8.02 -11.42
N ASN A 50 3.77 -7.73 -10.18
CA ASN A 50 2.96 -6.84 -9.33
C ASN A 50 2.93 -5.42 -9.89
N TYR A 51 4.07 -4.80 -10.19
CA TYR A 51 4.07 -3.43 -10.73
C TYR A 51 3.36 -3.33 -12.08
N THR A 52 3.55 -4.30 -12.96
CA THR A 52 2.87 -4.32 -14.26
C THR A 52 1.34 -4.37 -14.10
N GLU A 53 0.85 -5.26 -13.24
CA GLU A 53 -0.58 -5.40 -13.02
C GLU A 53 -1.18 -4.25 -12.22
N LEU A 54 -0.42 -3.69 -11.26
CA LEU A 54 -0.84 -2.48 -10.54
C LEU A 54 -1.01 -1.30 -11.51
N ASN A 55 -0.09 -1.13 -12.44
CA ASN A 55 -0.19 -0.09 -13.47
C ASN A 55 -1.45 -0.26 -14.33
N GLN A 56 -1.79 -1.50 -14.69
CA GLN A 56 -2.99 -1.79 -15.46
C GLN A 56 -4.26 -1.44 -14.70
N LEU A 57 -4.32 -1.80 -13.42
CA LEU A 57 -5.47 -1.43 -12.56
C LEU A 57 -5.58 0.08 -12.39
N TYR A 58 -4.45 0.75 -12.17
CA TYR A 58 -4.44 2.19 -11.95
C TYR A 58 -4.88 2.96 -13.19
N GLU A 59 -4.34 2.60 -14.35
CA GLU A 59 -4.73 3.19 -15.63
C GLU A 59 -6.24 3.04 -15.89
N LYS A 60 -6.78 1.86 -15.58
CA LYS A 60 -8.18 1.55 -15.86
C LYS A 60 -9.15 2.23 -14.89
N TYR A 61 -8.80 2.36 -13.61
CA TYR A 61 -9.74 2.75 -12.57
C TYR A 61 -9.41 4.07 -11.85
N GLN A 62 -8.29 4.71 -12.13
CA GLN A 62 -7.91 5.97 -11.49
C GLN A 62 -9.01 7.02 -11.62
N ASP A 63 -9.53 7.22 -12.82
CA ASP A 63 -10.58 8.20 -13.09
C ASP A 63 -11.92 7.86 -12.43
N GLN A 64 -12.08 6.61 -12.01
CA GLN A 64 -13.29 6.13 -11.34
C GLN A 64 -13.17 6.11 -9.82
N GLY A 65 -12.02 6.52 -9.28
CA GLY A 65 -11.81 6.71 -7.85
C GLY A 65 -10.89 5.70 -7.17
N LEU A 66 -10.09 4.94 -7.93
CA LEU A 66 -9.06 4.08 -7.35
C LEU A 66 -7.76 4.86 -7.13
N GLU A 67 -7.18 4.73 -5.94
CA GLU A 67 -5.80 5.13 -5.67
C GLU A 67 -5.00 3.94 -5.16
N ILE A 68 -3.71 3.89 -5.51
CA ILE A 68 -2.79 2.86 -5.06
C ILE A 68 -1.70 3.55 -4.24
N LEU A 69 -1.51 3.09 -3.01
CA LEU A 69 -0.54 3.62 -2.07
C LEU A 69 0.54 2.56 -1.81
N ALA A 70 1.72 2.77 -2.38
CA ALA A 70 2.82 1.80 -2.31
C ALA A 70 3.88 2.24 -1.30
N PHE A 71 4.15 1.38 -0.33
CA PHE A 71 5.12 1.63 0.74
C PHE A 71 6.31 0.68 0.60
N PRO A 72 7.49 1.18 0.21
CA PRO A 72 8.69 0.34 0.19
C PRO A 72 9.01 -0.20 1.58
N CYS A 73 9.43 -1.46 1.66
CA CYS A 73 9.79 -2.12 2.92
C CYS A 73 10.92 -3.11 2.68
N ASN A 74 11.97 -3.02 3.52
CA ASN A 74 13.17 -3.87 3.38
C ASN A 74 13.19 -5.07 4.33
N GLN A 75 12.07 -5.35 5.02
CA GLN A 75 12.05 -6.41 6.05
C GLN A 75 11.99 -7.84 5.51
N PHE A 76 11.72 -8.01 4.23
CA PHE A 76 11.50 -9.32 3.63
C PHE A 76 12.62 -9.68 2.66
N GLY A 77 13.61 -10.42 3.15
CA GLY A 77 14.76 -10.83 2.37
C GLY A 77 15.68 -9.69 1.96
N GLU A 78 15.56 -8.52 2.58
CA GLU A 78 16.32 -7.31 2.21
C GLU A 78 16.20 -6.98 0.72
N GLU A 79 15.00 -7.10 0.17
CA GLU A 79 14.72 -6.93 -1.26
C GLU A 79 14.33 -5.49 -1.65
N GLU A 80 14.41 -4.54 -0.69
CA GLU A 80 14.24 -3.11 -0.93
C GLU A 80 15.36 -2.30 -0.25
N PRO A 81 16.64 -2.55 -0.59
CA PRO A 81 17.76 -1.96 0.14
C PRO A 81 18.08 -0.52 -0.27
N GLY A 82 17.54 -0.05 -1.39
CA GLY A 82 17.85 1.28 -1.93
C GLY A 82 17.30 2.44 -1.09
N SER A 83 17.80 3.64 -1.35
CA SER A 83 17.21 4.87 -0.81
C SER A 83 15.87 5.18 -1.49
N ASN A 84 15.10 6.09 -0.91
CA ASN A 84 13.85 6.54 -1.53
C ASN A 84 14.08 7.06 -2.96
N ASP A 85 15.15 7.83 -3.19
CA ASP A 85 15.49 8.34 -4.52
C ASP A 85 15.80 7.22 -5.51
N GLN A 86 16.55 6.21 -5.08
CA GLN A 86 16.87 5.05 -5.91
C GLN A 86 15.63 4.22 -6.23
N ILE A 87 14.73 4.05 -5.27
CA ILE A 87 13.45 3.34 -5.47
C ILE A 87 12.58 4.10 -6.47
N MET A 88 12.45 5.42 -6.31
CA MET A 88 11.68 6.26 -7.22
C MET A 88 12.23 6.20 -8.65
N GLU A 89 13.54 6.28 -8.80
CA GLU A 89 14.19 6.17 -10.11
C GLU A 89 13.90 4.81 -10.75
N PHE A 90 14.03 3.74 -9.99
CA PHE A 90 13.74 2.38 -10.47
C PHE A 90 12.28 2.24 -10.94
N VAL A 91 11.33 2.68 -10.11
CA VAL A 91 9.90 2.56 -10.42
C VAL A 91 9.52 3.42 -11.63
N CYS A 92 10.02 4.66 -11.70
CA CYS A 92 9.74 5.57 -12.82
C CYS A 92 10.38 5.09 -14.12
N THR A 93 11.62 4.61 -14.08
CA THR A 93 12.36 4.19 -15.27
C THR A 93 11.87 2.85 -15.80
N ARG A 94 11.67 1.88 -14.91
CA ARG A 94 11.34 0.51 -15.31
C ARG A 94 9.86 0.31 -15.57
N PHE A 95 8.99 0.88 -14.75
CA PHE A 95 7.55 0.61 -14.81
C PHE A 95 6.73 1.82 -15.21
N LYS A 96 7.28 3.03 -15.16
CA LYS A 96 6.57 4.29 -15.44
C LYS A 96 5.27 4.40 -14.64
N SER A 97 5.30 3.95 -13.39
CA SER A 97 4.13 3.96 -12.52
C SER A 97 3.76 5.39 -12.15
N GLU A 98 2.45 5.68 -12.17
CA GLU A 98 1.90 7.00 -11.87
C GLU A 98 1.27 7.07 -10.48
N PHE A 99 1.03 5.93 -9.83
CA PHE A 99 0.55 5.92 -8.45
C PHE A 99 1.68 6.30 -7.47
N THR A 100 1.28 6.72 -6.27
CA THR A 100 2.22 7.29 -5.29
C THR A 100 3.08 6.22 -4.62
N ILE A 101 4.40 6.47 -4.63
CA ILE A 101 5.37 5.74 -3.80
C ILE A 101 5.66 6.58 -2.57
N PHE A 102 5.53 5.99 -1.39
CA PHE A 102 5.76 6.65 -0.12
C PHE A 102 7.17 6.38 0.41
N ASP A 103 7.50 6.99 1.55
CA ASP A 103 8.74 6.74 2.27
C ASP A 103 8.85 5.26 2.67
N LYS A 104 10.06 4.73 2.65
CA LYS A 104 10.33 3.37 3.14
C LYS A 104 9.97 3.26 4.62
N ILE A 105 9.24 2.20 4.97
CA ILE A 105 8.75 1.94 6.32
C ILE A 105 9.02 0.50 6.74
N ASP A 106 8.89 0.23 8.05
CA ASP A 106 8.66 -1.10 8.56
C ASP A 106 7.16 -1.37 8.67
N VAL A 107 6.76 -2.61 8.40
CA VAL A 107 5.35 -3.03 8.49
C VAL A 107 5.12 -4.01 9.64
N ASN A 108 6.16 -4.62 10.16
CA ASN A 108 6.15 -5.54 11.30
C ASN A 108 7.13 -5.09 12.37
N GLY A 109 6.89 -5.50 13.61
CA GLY A 109 7.81 -5.32 14.73
C GLY A 109 7.63 -3.98 15.43
N GLU A 110 8.61 -3.67 16.29
CA GLU A 110 8.58 -2.51 17.18
C GLU A 110 8.48 -1.18 16.45
N TYR A 111 9.13 -1.08 15.28
CA TYR A 111 9.19 0.16 14.50
C TYR A 111 8.18 0.21 13.37
N ALA A 112 7.19 -0.67 13.37
CA ALA A 112 6.15 -0.68 12.33
C ALA A 112 5.42 0.66 12.25
N SER A 113 5.17 1.11 11.03
CA SER A 113 4.37 2.31 10.80
C SER A 113 3.01 2.19 11.50
N PRO A 114 2.54 3.23 12.20
CA PRO A 114 1.22 3.22 12.84
C PRO A 114 0.08 2.89 11.87
N LEU A 115 0.19 3.34 10.61
CA LEU A 115 -0.77 2.97 9.57
C LEU A 115 -0.86 1.45 9.42
N TYR A 116 0.28 0.77 9.34
CA TYR A 116 0.30 -0.70 9.18
C TYR A 116 -0.18 -1.43 10.42
N THR A 117 0.08 -0.91 11.60
CA THR A 117 -0.49 -1.47 12.83
C THR A 117 -2.02 -1.43 12.77
N PHE A 118 -2.59 -0.32 12.28
CA PHE A 118 -4.03 -0.17 12.08
C PHE A 118 -4.56 -1.14 11.00
N LEU A 119 -3.91 -1.19 9.84
CA LEU A 119 -4.33 -2.06 8.73
C LEU A 119 -4.37 -3.54 9.17
N LYS A 120 -3.33 -3.99 9.86
CA LYS A 120 -3.23 -5.39 10.33
C LYS A 120 -4.29 -5.74 11.36
N LYS A 121 -4.70 -4.80 12.22
CA LYS A 121 -5.80 -4.99 13.16
C LYS A 121 -7.15 -5.03 12.47
N GLY A 122 -7.31 -4.30 11.39
CA GLY A 122 -8.55 -4.26 10.61
C GLY A 122 -8.87 -5.58 9.91
N LYS A 123 -7.83 -6.25 9.43
CA LYS A 123 -7.96 -7.57 8.78
C LYS A 123 -6.76 -8.44 9.10
N TRP A 124 -7.00 -9.59 9.73
CA TRP A 124 -5.98 -10.55 10.10
C TRP A 124 -5.65 -11.49 8.94
N GLY A 125 -4.41 -11.94 8.87
CA GLY A 125 -4.01 -13.07 8.04
C GLY A 125 -4.39 -14.40 8.69
N ILE A 126 -4.33 -15.50 7.93
CA ILE A 126 -4.64 -16.84 8.43
C ILE A 126 -3.66 -17.26 9.54
N PHE A 127 -2.41 -16.80 9.47
CA PHE A 127 -1.34 -17.16 10.42
C PHE A 127 -1.01 -16.02 11.39
N GLY A 128 -1.97 -15.14 11.71
CA GLY A 128 -1.78 -13.98 12.56
C GLY A 128 -1.90 -12.67 11.77
N ASP A 129 -1.58 -11.54 12.43
CA ASP A 129 -1.74 -10.24 11.80
C ASP A 129 -0.47 -9.73 11.08
N ASP A 130 0.72 -10.27 11.36
CA ASP A 130 1.94 -9.85 10.70
C ASP A 130 1.90 -10.04 9.19
N ILE A 131 2.56 -9.14 8.47
CA ILE A 131 2.75 -9.25 7.03
C ILE A 131 3.76 -10.38 6.76
N GLN A 132 3.43 -11.27 5.82
CA GLN A 132 4.24 -12.46 5.56
C GLN A 132 5.41 -12.24 4.61
N TRP A 133 5.23 -11.34 3.61
CA TRP A 133 6.25 -11.08 2.59
C TRP A 133 5.95 -9.77 1.83
N ASN A 134 6.80 -9.46 0.86
CA ASN A 134 6.57 -8.34 -0.06
C ASN A 134 5.24 -8.48 -0.81
N PHE A 135 4.61 -7.37 -1.11
CA PHE A 135 3.37 -7.29 -1.92
C PHE A 135 2.13 -7.88 -1.25
N ALA A 136 2.07 -7.90 0.07
CA ALA A 136 0.80 -8.11 0.79
C ALA A 136 -0.10 -6.88 0.56
N LYS A 137 -1.39 -7.09 0.33
CA LYS A 137 -2.30 -6.04 -0.11
C LYS A 137 -3.46 -5.89 0.86
N PHE A 138 -3.85 -4.63 1.08
CA PHE A 138 -5.06 -4.26 1.81
C PHE A 138 -5.98 -3.46 0.91
N LEU A 139 -7.26 -3.78 0.94
CA LEU A 139 -8.29 -3.03 0.22
C LEU A 139 -9.10 -2.20 1.22
N VAL A 140 -9.21 -0.90 0.95
CA VAL A 140 -9.86 0.09 1.82
C VAL A 140 -11.01 0.72 1.07
N ASP A 141 -12.18 0.81 1.71
CA ASP A 141 -13.38 1.38 1.10
C ASP A 141 -13.36 2.92 1.10
N LYS A 142 -14.40 3.51 0.53
CA LYS A 142 -14.54 4.98 0.41
C LYS A 142 -14.70 5.70 1.76
N ASN A 143 -14.89 4.95 2.83
CA ASN A 143 -15.01 5.46 4.20
C ASN A 143 -13.72 5.26 5.02
N GLY A 144 -12.66 4.80 4.39
CA GLY A 144 -11.36 4.58 5.06
C GLY A 144 -11.31 3.33 5.92
N GLN A 145 -12.23 2.38 5.72
CA GLN A 145 -12.25 1.12 6.45
C GLN A 145 -11.58 0.01 5.67
N VAL A 146 -10.77 -0.80 6.35
CA VAL A 146 -10.13 -1.97 5.76
C VAL A 146 -11.19 -3.05 5.57
N VAL A 147 -11.44 -3.41 4.31
CA VAL A 147 -12.49 -4.39 3.98
C VAL A 147 -11.93 -5.74 3.56
N ASP A 148 -10.68 -5.79 3.09
CA ASP A 148 -10.06 -7.04 2.68
C ASP A 148 -8.55 -6.99 2.78
N ARG A 149 -7.94 -8.18 2.90
CA ARG A 149 -6.49 -8.37 2.93
C ARG A 149 -6.14 -9.57 2.05
N TYR A 150 -5.11 -9.43 1.22
CA TYR A 150 -4.70 -10.45 0.26
C TYR A 150 -3.25 -10.84 0.50
N TYR A 151 -2.94 -12.12 0.30
CA TYR A 151 -1.60 -12.65 0.42
C TYR A 151 -0.65 -12.05 -0.63
N PRO A 152 0.67 -12.04 -0.35
CA PRO A 152 1.66 -11.57 -1.32
C PRO A 152 1.54 -12.22 -2.71
N THR A 153 1.23 -13.50 -2.76
CA THR A 153 1.10 -14.26 -4.01
C THR A 153 -0.18 -13.99 -4.80
N THR A 154 -1.15 -13.28 -4.21
CA THR A 154 -2.38 -12.92 -4.91
C THR A 154 -2.08 -11.81 -5.91
N SER A 155 -2.33 -12.06 -7.20
CA SER A 155 -2.01 -11.08 -8.25
C SER A 155 -2.92 -9.86 -8.17
N PRO A 156 -2.41 -8.65 -8.48
CA PRO A 156 -3.24 -7.44 -8.47
C PRO A 156 -4.47 -7.52 -9.37
N LEU A 157 -4.36 -8.09 -10.57
CA LEU A 157 -5.51 -8.19 -11.47
C LEU A 157 -6.61 -9.11 -10.92
N SER A 158 -6.28 -10.06 -10.06
CA SER A 158 -7.31 -10.91 -9.43
C SER A 158 -8.18 -10.15 -8.43
N LEU A 159 -7.77 -8.95 -8.01
CA LEU A 159 -8.52 -8.06 -7.13
C LEU A 159 -9.53 -7.18 -7.89
N GLU A 160 -9.53 -7.22 -9.22
CA GLU A 160 -10.33 -6.31 -10.04
C GLU A 160 -11.82 -6.36 -9.70
N HIS A 161 -12.36 -7.55 -9.49
CA HIS A 161 -13.78 -7.71 -9.13
C HIS A 161 -14.11 -7.01 -7.81
N ASP A 162 -13.29 -7.18 -6.78
CA ASP A 162 -13.48 -6.57 -5.47
C ASP A 162 -13.34 -5.05 -5.54
N ILE A 163 -12.40 -4.56 -6.33
CA ILE A 163 -12.21 -3.13 -6.56
C ILE A 163 -13.46 -2.53 -7.24
N LYS A 164 -13.94 -3.14 -8.30
CA LYS A 164 -15.14 -2.70 -9.02
C LYS A 164 -16.35 -2.63 -8.10
N LYS A 165 -16.50 -3.64 -7.24
CA LYS A 165 -17.59 -3.68 -6.28
C LYS A 165 -17.56 -2.48 -5.34
N LEU A 166 -16.39 -2.14 -4.80
CA LEU A 166 -16.24 -0.98 -3.92
C LEU A 166 -16.40 0.35 -4.66
N LEU A 167 -16.00 0.40 -5.93
CA LEU A 167 -16.21 1.59 -6.77
C LEU A 167 -17.68 1.76 -7.17
N GLY A 168 -18.50 0.73 -7.03
CA GLY A 168 -19.91 0.78 -7.42
C GLY A 168 -20.13 0.69 -8.93
N ILE A 169 -19.25 0.03 -9.66
CA ILE A 169 -19.32 -0.14 -11.12
C ILE A 169 -19.50 -1.62 -11.49
N PRO A 170 -20.20 -1.90 -12.60
CA PRO A 170 -20.44 -3.27 -13.02
C PRO A 170 -19.20 -4.00 -13.54
#